data_02ced08e288cf9b005c7b996dfd66366
#
_entry.id   02ced08e288cf9b005c7b996dfd66366
#
_cell.length_a   1.000
_cell.length_b   1.000
_cell.length_c   1.000
_cell.angle_alpha   90.00
_cell.angle_beta   90.00
_cell.angle_gamma   90.00
#
_symmetry.space_group_name_H-M   'P 1'
#
loop_
_entity.id
_entity.type
_entity.pdbx_description
1 polymer ?
#
loop_
_entity_poly.entity_id
_entity_poly.type
_entity_poly.pdbx_seq_one_letter_code
_entity_poly.pdbx_strand_id
1 'polypeptide(L)'
;EKISPELETIAKLTDKEVVTGEQSIQRDDLTEAEKNLITLIALEDSSKDVSFTSSAFTLKEGRHTQKGDSKKILIHEDLAKKNNLKVGDKISLNPAQVEGTSGQRLDYEIVGIFTGKKQEKFTGLSSDFSENTVYTDYESSQTLLGNKEDQVTAARFYLENPKDMDDIIQEVEKLSLENQGFQVEKENKAFEQIKDSVSTFQTFLQIFLYGIMIAGVGALVLVLSLWLRERVYEVGILLALGKGKIAIFSQFCLEVILVSLVAILPAFVAGNAITSYLLKTVLASGDQAALQDTLAKATNLSTSLLSFGESYVFLLVISCLSVALCFIFLFRKSPKEILSSIS
;
A
#
# COMPACT_ATOMS: atom_id res chain seq x y z
N GLU A 1 10.63 14.77 10.87
CA GLU A 1 9.70 15.67 10.20
C GLU A 1 10.50 16.63 9.32
N LYS A 2 10.12 16.72 8.05
CA LYS A 2 10.79 17.62 7.11
C LYS A 2 9.74 18.47 6.42
N ILE A 3 9.92 19.78 6.47
CA ILE A 3 9.10 20.74 5.74
C ILE A 3 9.86 21.12 4.47
N SER A 4 9.22 21.08 3.32
CA SER A 4 9.79 21.50 2.04
C SER A 4 8.88 22.54 1.40
N PRO A 5 9.40 23.71 1.05
CA PRO A 5 8.65 24.69 0.28
C PRO A 5 8.42 24.18 -1.13
N GLU A 6 7.29 24.50 -1.69
CA GLU A 6 6.93 24.22 -3.08
C GLU A 6 6.39 25.49 -3.73
N LEU A 7 6.84 25.72 -4.94
CA LEU A 7 6.32 26.77 -5.78
C LEU A 7 5.90 26.17 -7.13
N GLU A 8 4.60 26.07 -7.36
CA GLU A 8 4.05 25.74 -8.67
C GLU A 8 3.67 27.02 -9.39
N THR A 9 4.20 27.22 -10.57
CA THR A 9 3.94 28.40 -11.38
C THR A 9 3.99 28.06 -12.87
N ILE A 10 3.64 29.03 -13.70
CA ILE A 10 3.74 28.93 -15.15
C ILE A 10 4.94 29.76 -15.60
N ALA A 11 5.78 29.15 -16.46
CA ALA A 11 6.88 29.84 -17.11
C ALA A 11 6.73 29.75 -18.62
N LYS A 12 7.38 30.65 -19.35
CA LYS A 12 7.43 30.64 -20.80
C LYS A 12 8.75 30.06 -21.28
N LEU A 13 8.65 29.05 -22.15
CA LEU A 13 9.81 28.45 -22.79
C LEU A 13 10.32 29.37 -23.89
N THR A 14 11.62 29.67 -23.88
CA THR A 14 12.27 30.56 -24.85
C THR A 14 13.14 29.75 -25.81
N ASP A 15 13.09 30.08 -27.10
CA ASP A 15 13.90 29.48 -28.15
C ASP A 15 13.68 27.95 -28.32
N LYS A 16 12.61 27.38 -27.78
CA LYS A 16 12.25 25.98 -27.83
C LYS A 16 10.72 25.84 -27.97
N GLU A 17 10.28 24.69 -28.48
CA GLU A 17 8.86 24.40 -28.68
C GLU A 17 8.29 23.55 -27.59
N VAL A 18 7.09 23.86 -27.15
CA VAL A 18 6.31 23.03 -26.20
C VAL A 18 5.69 21.83 -26.94
N VAL A 19 5.40 20.75 -26.21
CA VAL A 19 4.65 19.63 -26.75
C VAL A 19 3.18 20.03 -26.88
N THR A 20 2.62 19.80 -28.06
CA THR A 20 1.19 20.00 -28.34
C THR A 20 0.54 18.65 -28.52
N GLY A 21 -0.52 18.35 -27.77
CA GLY A 21 -1.23 17.07 -27.86
C GLY A 21 -2.08 16.98 -29.13
N GLU A 22 -2.23 15.78 -29.67
CA GLU A 22 -3.10 15.54 -30.85
C GLU A 22 -4.60 15.75 -30.57
N GLN A 23 -5.01 15.78 -29.31
CA GLN A 23 -6.43 15.93 -28.87
C GLN A 23 -6.69 17.24 -28.12
N SER A 24 -5.76 18.20 -28.14
CA SER A 24 -5.98 19.47 -27.48
C SER A 24 -7.05 20.28 -28.23
N ILE A 25 -8.03 20.77 -27.52
CA ILE A 25 -8.86 21.88 -27.99
C ILE A 25 -7.89 23.06 -28.11
N GLN A 26 -7.32 23.26 -29.29
CA GLN A 26 -6.48 24.43 -29.53
C GLN A 26 -7.40 25.65 -29.49
N ARG A 27 -7.11 26.52 -28.54
CA ARG A 27 -7.69 27.87 -28.54
C ARG A 27 -7.02 28.69 -29.63
N ASP A 28 -7.81 29.11 -30.60
CA ASP A 28 -7.34 29.98 -31.69
C ASP A 28 -7.11 31.44 -31.23
N ASP A 29 -7.58 31.79 -30.03
CA ASP A 29 -7.55 33.12 -29.43
C ASP A 29 -6.36 33.35 -28.48
N LEU A 30 -5.34 32.45 -28.46
CA LEU A 30 -4.18 32.58 -27.61
C LEU A 30 -3.33 33.80 -28.00
N THR A 31 -3.07 34.63 -27.02
CA THR A 31 -2.11 35.74 -27.14
C THR A 31 -0.67 35.24 -27.21
N GLU A 32 0.26 36.04 -27.73
CA GLU A 32 1.67 35.69 -27.73
C GLU A 32 2.26 35.43 -26.33
N ALA A 33 1.62 35.96 -25.27
CA ALA A 33 1.99 35.71 -23.89
C ALA A 33 1.57 34.31 -23.41
N GLU A 34 0.49 33.78 -23.94
CA GLU A 34 -0.09 32.48 -23.59
C GLU A 34 0.48 31.32 -24.41
N LYS A 35 1.31 31.59 -25.40
CA LYS A 35 2.00 30.58 -26.21
C LYS A 35 3.27 30.11 -25.52
N ASN A 36 3.61 28.85 -25.71
CA ASN A 36 4.81 28.18 -25.18
C ASN A 36 4.91 28.21 -23.64
N LEU A 37 3.77 28.07 -22.98
CA LEU A 37 3.71 27.96 -21.53
C LEU A 37 4.01 26.55 -21.06
N ILE A 38 4.76 26.45 -19.98
CA ILE A 38 5.12 25.21 -19.28
C ILE A 38 4.76 25.35 -17.80
N THR A 39 4.40 24.25 -17.17
CA THR A 39 4.25 24.20 -15.71
C THR A 39 5.60 24.00 -15.05
N LEU A 40 6.01 24.93 -14.22
CA LEU A 40 7.24 24.93 -13.46
C LEU A 40 6.93 24.57 -12.00
N ILE A 41 7.48 23.45 -11.54
CA ILE A 41 7.37 23.00 -10.16
C ILE A 41 8.76 23.11 -9.52
N ALA A 42 8.87 23.97 -8.52
CA ALA A 42 10.12 24.22 -7.82
C ALA A 42 10.08 23.62 -6.42
N LEU A 43 11.06 22.76 -6.14
CA LEU A 43 11.18 21.97 -4.90
C LEU A 43 12.64 21.89 -4.45
N GLU A 44 12.89 21.67 -3.15
CA GLU A 44 14.24 21.35 -2.68
C GLU A 44 14.75 20.00 -3.22
N ASP A 45 13.84 19.04 -3.43
CA ASP A 45 14.17 17.67 -3.84
C ASP A 45 13.00 17.10 -4.65
N SER A 46 13.16 17.05 -5.98
CA SER A 46 12.10 16.62 -6.87
C SER A 46 11.75 15.12 -6.75
N SER A 47 12.62 14.30 -6.14
CA SER A 47 12.31 12.89 -5.91
C SER A 47 11.15 12.67 -4.93
N LYS A 48 10.84 13.68 -4.14
CA LYS A 48 9.77 13.67 -3.12
C LYS A 48 8.44 14.17 -3.63
N ASP A 49 8.38 14.68 -4.85
CA ASP A 49 7.11 15.07 -5.45
C ASP A 49 6.18 13.87 -5.60
N VAL A 50 4.88 14.12 -5.39
CA VAL A 50 3.85 13.08 -5.42
C VAL A 50 3.81 12.35 -6.75
N SER A 51 4.07 13.04 -7.86
CA SER A 51 4.08 12.43 -9.19
C SER A 51 5.19 11.38 -9.32
N PHE A 52 6.34 11.56 -8.67
CA PHE A 52 7.42 10.58 -8.64
C PHE A 52 7.17 9.48 -7.59
N THR A 53 6.70 9.84 -6.40
CA THR A 53 6.45 8.86 -5.34
C THR A 53 5.26 7.94 -5.65
N SER A 54 4.27 8.42 -6.39
CA SER A 54 3.15 7.62 -6.90
C SER A 54 3.46 6.84 -8.17
N SER A 55 4.68 6.96 -8.72
CA SER A 55 5.08 6.37 -10.01
C SER A 55 4.29 6.87 -11.23
N ALA A 56 3.58 8.01 -11.11
CA ALA A 56 3.00 8.69 -12.27
C ALA A 56 4.10 9.22 -13.20
N PHE A 57 5.22 9.69 -12.61
CA PHE A 57 6.45 10.01 -13.30
C PHE A 57 7.59 9.10 -12.86
N THR A 58 8.48 8.78 -13.79
CA THR A 58 9.67 7.96 -13.53
C THR A 58 10.90 8.64 -14.14
N LEU A 59 11.96 8.75 -13.37
CA LEU A 59 13.25 9.26 -13.87
C LEU A 59 13.84 8.25 -14.87
N LYS A 60 14.15 8.72 -16.08
CA LYS A 60 14.72 7.89 -17.16
C LYS A 60 16.22 8.05 -17.29
N GLU A 61 16.71 9.30 -17.25
CA GLU A 61 18.13 9.63 -17.42
C GLU A 61 18.52 10.71 -16.42
N GLY A 62 19.79 10.71 -15.99
CA GLY A 62 20.33 11.73 -15.11
C GLY A 62 19.94 11.53 -13.65
N ARG A 63 19.62 12.63 -12.95
CA ARG A 63 19.27 12.65 -11.53
C ARG A 63 18.16 13.64 -11.22
N HIS A 64 17.54 13.48 -10.07
CA HIS A 64 16.63 14.47 -9.49
C HIS A 64 17.37 15.75 -9.07
N THR A 65 16.63 16.87 -9.00
CA THR A 65 17.12 18.08 -8.31
C THR A 65 17.24 17.79 -6.82
N GLN A 66 18.25 18.37 -6.20
CA GLN A 66 18.57 18.18 -4.79
C GLN A 66 18.76 19.52 -4.09
N LYS A 67 18.65 19.52 -2.77
CA LYS A 67 18.92 20.71 -1.96
C LYS A 67 20.31 21.25 -2.21
N GLY A 68 20.41 22.54 -2.52
CA GLY A 68 21.67 23.22 -2.85
C GLY A 68 21.98 23.25 -4.36
N ASP A 69 21.16 22.63 -5.21
CA ASP A 69 21.23 22.87 -6.65
C ASP A 69 20.85 24.33 -6.98
N SER A 70 21.49 24.89 -7.99
CA SER A 70 21.16 26.21 -8.52
C SER A 70 21.09 26.14 -10.04
N LYS A 71 19.99 26.66 -10.60
CA LYS A 71 19.70 26.65 -12.04
C LYS A 71 19.77 25.26 -12.66
N LYS A 72 19.25 24.27 -11.96
CA LYS A 72 19.15 22.89 -12.41
C LYS A 72 17.67 22.55 -12.70
N ILE A 73 17.44 21.77 -13.77
CA ILE A 73 16.08 21.47 -14.21
C ILE A 73 15.98 20.00 -14.66
N LEU A 74 14.82 19.38 -14.35
CA LEU A 74 14.37 18.15 -14.98
C LEU A 74 13.28 18.48 -16.01
N ILE A 75 13.34 17.81 -17.16
CA ILE A 75 12.38 17.98 -18.23
C ILE A 75 11.75 16.64 -18.62
N HIS A 76 10.56 16.70 -19.20
CA HIS A 76 9.90 15.52 -19.70
C HIS A 76 10.57 14.98 -20.97
N GLU A 77 10.55 13.66 -21.17
CA GLU A 77 11.17 12.97 -22.31
C GLU A 77 10.68 13.51 -23.67
N ASP A 78 9.37 13.74 -23.79
CA ASP A 78 8.80 14.20 -25.06
C ASP A 78 9.17 15.66 -25.36
N LEU A 79 9.28 16.51 -24.32
CA LEU A 79 9.83 17.86 -24.47
C LEU A 79 11.31 17.81 -24.90
N ALA A 80 12.09 16.89 -24.30
CA ALA A 80 13.49 16.67 -24.66
C ALA A 80 13.63 16.18 -26.11
N LYS A 81 12.83 15.20 -26.53
CA LYS A 81 12.84 14.67 -27.91
C LYS A 81 12.47 15.73 -28.94
N LYS A 82 11.37 16.48 -28.68
CA LYS A 82 10.90 17.52 -29.61
C LYS A 82 11.96 18.57 -29.89
N ASN A 83 12.77 18.91 -28.88
CA ASN A 83 13.80 19.94 -28.98
C ASN A 83 15.23 19.41 -29.13
N ASN A 84 15.40 18.08 -29.29
CA ASN A 84 16.71 17.39 -29.36
C ASN A 84 17.64 17.73 -28.17
N LEU A 85 17.07 17.78 -26.96
CA LEU A 85 17.79 18.11 -25.72
C LEU A 85 18.24 16.84 -25.00
N LYS A 86 19.39 16.94 -24.32
CA LYS A 86 19.98 15.87 -23.51
C LYS A 86 20.37 16.39 -22.14
N VAL A 87 20.66 15.49 -21.21
CA VAL A 87 21.24 15.83 -19.91
C VAL A 87 22.55 16.57 -20.13
N GLY A 88 22.73 17.72 -19.48
CA GLY A 88 23.85 18.65 -19.63
C GLY A 88 23.59 19.84 -20.58
N ASP A 89 22.53 19.77 -21.40
CA ASP A 89 22.15 20.90 -22.25
C ASP A 89 21.47 22.00 -21.41
N LYS A 90 21.34 23.19 -22.01
CA LYS A 90 20.72 24.35 -21.40
C LYS A 90 19.37 24.65 -22.03
N ILE A 91 18.45 25.10 -21.18
CA ILE A 91 17.12 25.56 -21.56
C ILE A 91 16.84 26.92 -20.89
N SER A 92 16.28 27.87 -21.63
CA SER A 92 16.00 29.20 -21.12
C SER A 92 14.53 29.37 -20.82
N LEU A 93 14.23 29.91 -19.65
CA LEU A 93 12.89 30.21 -19.20
C LEU A 93 12.73 31.69 -18.94
N ASN A 94 11.56 32.22 -19.31
CA ASN A 94 11.09 33.53 -18.93
C ASN A 94 9.92 33.40 -17.95
N PRO A 95 9.73 34.33 -17.03
CA PRO A 95 8.51 34.38 -16.25
C PRO A 95 7.31 34.53 -17.19
N ALA A 96 6.21 33.82 -16.92
CA ALA A 96 4.95 34.16 -17.57
C ALA A 96 4.61 35.60 -17.20
N GLN A 97 4.25 36.42 -18.18
CA GLN A 97 3.89 37.84 -17.94
C GLN A 97 2.57 37.86 -17.15
N VAL A 98 2.69 37.97 -15.84
CA VAL A 98 1.59 38.35 -14.94
C VAL A 98 1.84 39.81 -14.55
N GLU A 99 0.81 40.66 -14.58
CA GLU A 99 0.92 42.06 -14.18
C GLU A 99 1.57 42.17 -12.79
N GLY A 100 2.70 42.87 -12.70
CA GLY A 100 3.42 43.09 -11.45
C GLY A 100 4.65 42.23 -11.22
N THR A 101 4.96 41.26 -12.08
CA THR A 101 6.20 40.47 -11.99
C THR A 101 7.36 41.18 -12.69
N SER A 102 8.45 41.42 -11.93
CA SER A 102 9.74 41.95 -12.45
C SER A 102 10.78 40.83 -12.66
N GLY A 103 10.33 39.63 -13.04
CA GLY A 103 11.17 38.49 -13.21
C GLY A 103 12.16 38.65 -14.39
N GLN A 104 13.20 37.84 -14.40
CA GLN A 104 14.25 37.86 -15.42
C GLN A 104 14.42 36.49 -16.09
N ARG A 105 14.86 36.48 -17.35
CA ARG A 105 15.21 35.27 -18.06
C ARG A 105 16.35 34.54 -17.33
N LEU A 106 16.18 33.24 -17.14
CA LEU A 106 17.21 32.37 -16.58
C LEU A 106 17.48 31.18 -17.49
N ASP A 107 18.75 30.82 -17.53
CA ASP A 107 19.21 29.61 -18.22
C ASP A 107 19.42 28.50 -17.19
N TYR A 108 18.78 27.36 -17.43
CA TYR A 108 18.85 26.18 -16.59
C TYR A 108 19.62 25.08 -17.30
N GLU A 109 20.42 24.31 -16.56
CA GLU A 109 21.07 23.11 -17.02
C GLU A 109 20.19 21.88 -16.76
N ILE A 110 19.96 21.06 -17.77
CA ILE A 110 19.17 19.84 -17.66
C ILE A 110 19.98 18.79 -16.90
N VAL A 111 19.52 18.39 -15.72
CA VAL A 111 20.18 17.38 -14.88
C VAL A 111 19.48 16.01 -14.92
N GLY A 112 18.27 15.97 -15.43
CA GLY A 112 17.53 14.71 -15.58
C GLY A 112 16.38 14.82 -16.58
N ILE A 113 16.02 13.66 -17.11
CA ILE A 113 14.89 13.48 -18.01
C ILE A 113 13.98 12.44 -17.40
N PHE A 114 12.69 12.76 -17.30
CA PHE A 114 11.66 11.86 -16.76
C PHE A 114 10.59 11.56 -17.80
N THR A 115 9.81 10.53 -17.55
CA THR A 115 8.68 10.10 -18.39
C THR A 115 7.47 9.75 -17.52
N GLY A 116 6.29 9.71 -18.13
CA GLY A 116 5.05 9.36 -17.46
C GLY A 116 3.94 10.37 -17.73
N LYS A 117 2.77 10.14 -17.14
CA LYS A 117 1.64 11.06 -17.24
C LYS A 117 0.97 11.23 -15.89
N LYS A 118 0.60 12.48 -15.58
CA LYS A 118 -0.24 12.84 -14.44
C LYS A 118 -1.63 13.26 -14.93
N GLN A 119 -2.56 13.45 -14.01
CA GLN A 119 -3.86 14.00 -14.35
C GLN A 119 -3.69 15.42 -14.90
N GLU A 120 -4.16 15.64 -16.11
CA GLU A 120 -4.01 16.90 -16.83
C GLU A 120 -5.18 17.83 -16.54
N LYS A 121 -4.92 19.13 -16.59
CA LYS A 121 -5.94 20.18 -16.58
C LYS A 121 -6.38 20.46 -18.02
N PHE A 122 -7.57 21.02 -18.21
CA PHE A 122 -8.12 21.31 -19.54
C PHE A 122 -8.46 22.79 -19.66
N THR A 123 -7.48 23.66 -19.45
CA THR A 123 -7.65 25.13 -19.61
C THR A 123 -7.41 25.58 -21.05
N GLY A 124 -6.87 24.69 -21.89
CA GLY A 124 -6.50 24.95 -23.27
C GLY A 124 -5.13 25.58 -23.45
N LEU A 125 -4.33 25.61 -22.37
CA LEU A 125 -2.94 26.08 -22.39
C LEU A 125 -1.98 24.92 -22.56
N SER A 126 -0.81 25.15 -23.15
CA SER A 126 0.22 24.14 -23.29
C SER A 126 0.80 23.65 -21.96
N SER A 127 0.72 24.44 -20.92
CA SER A 127 1.10 24.08 -19.55
C SER A 127 0.23 22.97 -18.92
N ASP A 128 -0.95 22.71 -19.48
CA ASP A 128 -1.85 21.66 -18.97
C ASP A 128 -1.30 20.25 -19.18
N PHE A 129 -0.45 20.08 -20.21
CA PHE A 129 0.07 18.77 -20.57
C PHE A 129 1.20 18.32 -19.63
N SER A 130 1.19 17.05 -19.28
CA SER A 130 2.24 16.40 -18.47
C SER A 130 3.61 16.55 -19.09
N GLU A 131 3.68 16.49 -20.42
CA GLU A 131 4.90 16.61 -21.25
C GLU A 131 5.56 18.00 -21.15
N ASN A 132 4.80 19.02 -20.77
CA ASN A 132 5.27 20.39 -20.56
C ASN A 132 5.47 20.74 -19.07
N THR A 133 5.52 19.73 -18.20
CA THR A 133 5.88 19.92 -16.79
C THR A 133 7.39 19.82 -16.66
N VAL A 134 7.98 20.74 -15.90
CA VAL A 134 9.42 20.76 -15.57
C VAL A 134 9.61 20.96 -14.08
N TYR A 135 10.69 20.39 -13.54
CA TYR A 135 11.06 20.54 -12.13
C TYR A 135 12.36 21.30 -11.99
N THR A 136 12.42 22.22 -11.07
CA THR A 136 13.63 23.02 -10.81
C THR A 136 13.91 23.18 -9.31
N ASP A 137 15.05 23.75 -8.99
CA ASP A 137 15.38 24.17 -7.63
C ASP A 137 14.58 25.40 -7.19
N TYR A 138 14.26 25.45 -5.90
CA TYR A 138 13.38 26.48 -5.33
C TYR A 138 14.00 27.89 -5.43
N GLU A 139 15.30 28.04 -5.16
CA GLU A 139 15.96 29.36 -5.12
C GLU A 139 16.00 30.03 -6.50
N SER A 140 16.29 29.25 -7.55
CA SER A 140 16.31 29.76 -8.93
C SER A 140 14.91 30.17 -9.40
N SER A 141 13.86 29.51 -8.94
CA SER A 141 12.48 29.86 -9.30
C SER A 141 12.07 31.21 -8.71
N GLN A 142 12.47 31.53 -7.48
CA GLN A 142 12.26 32.87 -6.89
C GLN A 142 12.95 33.96 -7.68
N THR A 143 14.17 33.69 -8.12
CA THR A 143 14.94 34.61 -8.98
C THR A 143 14.28 34.79 -10.35
N LEU A 144 13.79 33.71 -10.98
CA LEU A 144 13.06 33.75 -12.25
C LEU A 144 11.83 34.67 -12.16
N LEU A 145 11.06 34.55 -11.06
CA LEU A 145 9.84 35.35 -10.85
C LEU A 145 10.15 36.78 -10.37
N GLY A 146 11.37 37.06 -9.92
CA GLY A 146 11.74 38.37 -9.36
C GLY A 146 11.10 38.61 -8.00
N ASN A 147 10.81 37.58 -7.24
CA ASN A 147 10.23 37.71 -5.92
C ASN A 147 11.24 38.34 -4.95
N LYS A 148 10.80 39.37 -4.20
CA LYS A 148 11.62 40.02 -3.17
C LYS A 148 11.64 39.26 -1.85
N GLU A 149 10.57 38.53 -1.60
CA GLU A 149 10.39 37.66 -0.45
C GLU A 149 10.09 36.24 -0.96
N ASP A 150 10.48 35.22 -0.21
CA ASP A 150 10.23 33.85 -0.58
C ASP A 150 8.74 33.58 -0.65
N GLN A 151 8.25 33.28 -1.84
CA GLN A 151 6.86 32.91 -2.09
C GLN A 151 6.72 31.40 -2.22
N VAL A 152 5.67 30.88 -1.63
CA VAL A 152 5.31 29.46 -1.72
C VAL A 152 3.86 29.34 -2.18
N THR A 153 3.59 28.36 -3.03
CA THR A 153 2.22 27.95 -3.36
C THR A 153 1.75 26.84 -2.43
N ALA A 154 2.68 26.05 -1.92
CA ALA A 154 2.42 25.02 -0.93
C ALA A 154 3.62 24.81 -0.02
N ALA A 155 3.38 24.30 1.19
CA ALA A 155 4.42 23.75 2.05
C ALA A 155 4.09 22.28 2.30
N ARG A 156 5.01 21.39 1.94
CA ARG A 156 4.82 19.95 2.12
C ARG A 156 5.47 19.48 3.40
N PHE A 157 4.68 18.80 4.21
CA PHE A 157 5.11 18.15 5.44
C PHE A 157 5.30 16.65 5.18
N TYR A 158 6.51 16.16 5.32
CA TYR A 158 6.84 14.75 5.16
C TYR A 158 6.92 14.08 6.52
N LEU A 159 6.11 13.03 6.71
CA LEU A 159 6.01 12.26 7.93
C LEU A 159 6.61 10.88 7.74
N GLU A 160 7.36 10.39 8.71
CA GLU A 160 7.89 9.03 8.70
C GLU A 160 6.80 8.00 9.04
N ASN A 161 5.85 8.40 9.91
CA ASN A 161 4.76 7.54 10.33
C ASN A 161 3.40 8.15 9.97
N PRO A 162 2.62 7.49 9.10
CA PRO A 162 1.30 7.98 8.72
C PRO A 162 0.29 8.12 9.88
N LYS A 163 0.55 7.49 11.03
CA LYS A 163 -0.32 7.60 12.21
C LYS A 163 -0.26 8.96 12.87
N ASP A 164 0.86 9.68 12.73
CA ASP A 164 1.08 10.97 13.35
C ASP A 164 0.45 12.12 12.53
N MET A 165 -0.14 11.78 11.38
CA MET A 165 -0.70 12.75 10.44
C MET A 165 -1.84 13.57 11.05
N ASP A 166 -2.76 12.95 11.77
CA ASP A 166 -3.91 13.61 12.35
C ASP A 166 -3.50 14.59 13.47
N ASP A 167 -2.47 14.24 14.24
CA ASP A 167 -1.93 15.10 15.30
C ASP A 167 -1.25 16.35 14.70
N ILE A 168 -0.47 16.17 13.64
CA ILE A 168 0.21 17.27 12.96
C ILE A 168 -0.78 18.18 12.23
N ILE A 169 -1.82 17.64 11.62
CA ILE A 169 -2.89 18.47 11.02
C ILE A 169 -3.50 19.38 12.08
N GLN A 170 -3.82 18.85 13.27
CA GLN A 170 -4.36 19.66 14.35
C GLN A 170 -3.38 20.76 14.82
N GLU A 171 -2.07 20.51 14.79
CA GLU A 171 -1.07 21.54 15.12
C GLU A 171 -0.99 22.62 14.04
N VAL A 172 -1.03 22.24 12.77
CA VAL A 172 -1.00 23.19 11.64
C VAL A 172 -2.28 24.02 11.58
N GLU A 173 -3.45 23.43 11.84
CA GLU A 173 -4.73 24.16 11.91
C GLU A 173 -4.73 25.25 13.01
N LYS A 174 -4.02 25.03 14.13
CA LYS A 174 -3.86 26.04 15.19
C LYS A 174 -3.13 27.30 14.71
N LEU A 175 -2.34 27.20 13.64
CA LEU A 175 -1.63 28.35 13.06
C LEU A 175 -2.58 29.30 12.30
N SER A 176 -3.86 28.94 12.13
CA SER A 176 -4.90 29.73 11.46
C SER A 176 -4.49 30.25 10.08
N LEU A 177 -3.80 29.40 9.31
CA LEU A 177 -3.30 29.71 7.97
C LEU A 177 -4.43 29.97 6.96
N GLU A 178 -5.64 29.54 7.24
CA GLU A 178 -6.84 29.83 6.45
C GLU A 178 -7.08 31.34 6.27
N ASN A 179 -6.76 32.13 7.30
CA ASN A 179 -6.85 33.57 7.23
C ASN A 179 -5.87 34.22 6.24
N GLN A 180 -4.86 33.47 5.82
CA GLN A 180 -3.85 33.86 4.84
C GLN A 180 -4.11 33.25 3.45
N GLY A 181 -5.23 32.54 3.28
CA GLY A 181 -5.63 31.93 2.02
C GLY A 181 -5.04 30.51 1.80
N PHE A 182 -4.40 29.92 2.79
CA PHE A 182 -3.90 28.56 2.71
C PHE A 182 -4.92 27.57 3.25
N GLN A 183 -5.02 26.41 2.61
CA GLN A 183 -5.82 25.28 3.08
C GLN A 183 -4.91 24.13 3.44
N VAL A 184 -5.23 23.45 4.54
CA VAL A 184 -4.53 22.20 4.91
C VAL A 184 -5.16 21.07 4.13
N GLU A 185 -4.43 20.51 3.19
CA GLU A 185 -4.88 19.36 2.41
C GLU A 185 -4.13 18.10 2.84
N LYS A 186 -4.91 17.08 3.18
CA LYS A 186 -4.37 15.77 3.53
C LYS A 186 -4.16 14.96 2.25
N GLU A 187 -2.92 14.88 1.82
CA GLU A 187 -2.57 14.12 0.61
C GLU A 187 -2.33 12.65 0.94
N ASN A 188 -3.39 11.99 1.41
CA ASN A 188 -3.36 10.57 1.74
C ASN A 188 -4.28 9.73 0.84
N LYS A 189 -4.83 10.30 -0.23
CA LYS A 189 -5.76 9.60 -1.14
C LYS A 189 -5.21 8.25 -1.60
N ALA A 190 -3.94 8.22 -2.03
CA ALA A 190 -3.27 6.98 -2.43
C ALA A 190 -3.10 6.02 -1.24
N PHE A 191 -2.74 6.54 -0.07
CA PHE A 191 -2.60 5.75 1.15
C PHE A 191 -3.94 5.20 1.63
N GLU A 192 -5.01 6.01 1.62
CA GLU A 192 -6.36 5.54 1.99
C GLU A 192 -6.90 4.51 1.00
N GLN A 193 -6.71 4.69 -0.29
CA GLN A 193 -7.08 3.69 -1.28
C GLN A 193 -6.34 2.36 -1.08
N ILE A 194 -5.05 2.41 -0.78
CA ILE A 194 -4.26 1.21 -0.46
C ILE A 194 -4.74 0.60 0.85
N LYS A 195 -4.94 1.41 1.88
CA LYS A 195 -5.45 0.98 3.19
C LYS A 195 -6.83 0.32 3.07
N ASP A 196 -7.75 0.93 2.31
CA ASP A 196 -9.08 0.37 2.07
C ASP A 196 -9.02 -0.92 1.26
N SER A 197 -8.16 -0.99 0.25
CA SER A 197 -7.91 -2.22 -0.50
C SER A 197 -7.34 -3.32 0.39
N VAL A 198 -6.36 -3.00 1.24
CA VAL A 198 -5.77 -3.94 2.21
C VAL A 198 -6.81 -4.36 3.24
N SER A 199 -7.62 -3.44 3.78
CA SER A 199 -8.67 -3.76 4.77
C SER A 199 -9.77 -4.64 4.17
N THR A 200 -10.15 -4.37 2.92
CA THR A 200 -11.09 -5.21 2.17
C THR A 200 -10.54 -6.60 1.95
N PHE A 201 -9.27 -6.70 1.56
CA PHE A 201 -8.59 -7.98 1.39
C PHE A 201 -8.46 -8.75 2.72
N GLN A 202 -8.13 -8.06 3.82
CA GLN A 202 -8.10 -8.67 5.17
C GLN A 202 -9.48 -9.20 5.57
N THR A 203 -10.54 -8.44 5.33
CA THR A 203 -11.93 -8.87 5.60
C THR A 203 -12.29 -10.11 4.77
N PHE A 204 -11.94 -10.11 3.49
CA PHE A 204 -12.14 -11.28 2.62
C PHE A 204 -11.39 -12.51 3.14
N LEU A 205 -10.13 -12.36 3.53
CA LEU A 205 -9.35 -13.44 4.13
C LEU A 205 -9.96 -13.96 5.43
N GLN A 206 -10.49 -13.08 6.27
CA GLN A 206 -11.17 -13.48 7.51
C GLN A 206 -12.44 -14.29 7.22
N ILE A 207 -13.28 -13.84 6.30
CA ILE A 207 -14.49 -14.57 5.89
C ILE A 207 -14.12 -15.94 5.33
N PHE A 208 -13.09 -16.02 4.49
CA PHE A 208 -12.61 -17.26 3.93
C PHE A 208 -12.07 -18.21 5.00
N LEU A 209 -11.32 -17.68 5.96
CA LEU A 209 -10.81 -18.43 7.11
C LEU A 209 -11.95 -19.00 7.97
N TYR A 210 -12.98 -18.19 8.27
CA TYR A 210 -14.17 -18.68 8.99
C TYR A 210 -14.91 -19.77 8.20
N GLY A 211 -15.01 -19.61 6.88
CA GLY A 211 -15.61 -20.62 6.01
C GLY A 211 -14.87 -21.97 6.07
N ILE A 212 -13.53 -21.92 5.98
CA ILE A 212 -12.69 -23.12 6.12
C ILE A 212 -12.81 -23.74 7.52
N MET A 213 -12.88 -22.91 8.57
CA MET A 213 -13.05 -23.40 9.94
C MET A 213 -14.39 -24.13 10.13
N ILE A 214 -15.48 -23.54 9.65
CA ILE A 214 -16.80 -24.18 9.72
C ILE A 214 -16.82 -25.49 8.94
N ALA A 215 -16.27 -25.51 7.74
CA ALA A 215 -16.15 -26.72 6.94
C ALA A 215 -15.26 -27.78 7.62
N GLY A 216 -14.14 -27.37 8.23
CA GLY A 216 -13.24 -28.22 8.99
C GLY A 216 -13.90 -28.84 10.22
N VAL A 217 -14.63 -28.04 10.99
CA VAL A 217 -15.44 -28.55 12.12
C VAL A 217 -16.47 -29.57 11.65
N GLY A 218 -17.17 -29.28 10.56
CA GLY A 218 -18.14 -30.22 9.96
C GLY A 218 -17.49 -31.54 9.55
N ALA A 219 -16.35 -31.48 8.87
CA ALA A 219 -15.61 -32.67 8.49
C ALA A 219 -15.12 -33.47 9.71
N LEU A 220 -14.57 -32.79 10.73
CA LEU A 220 -14.13 -33.43 11.97
C LEU A 220 -15.30 -34.10 12.70
N VAL A 221 -16.47 -33.44 12.80
CA VAL A 221 -17.67 -34.03 13.42
C VAL A 221 -18.09 -35.29 12.67
N LEU A 222 -18.08 -35.27 11.34
CA LEU A 222 -18.40 -36.48 10.52
C LEU A 222 -17.42 -37.60 10.75
N VAL A 223 -16.12 -37.32 10.67
CA VAL A 223 -15.08 -38.38 10.87
C VAL A 223 -15.14 -38.94 12.29
N LEU A 224 -15.22 -38.08 13.30
CA LEU A 224 -15.32 -38.51 14.70
C LEU A 224 -16.66 -39.24 14.97
N SER A 225 -17.75 -38.86 14.32
CA SER A 225 -19.03 -39.61 14.42
C SER A 225 -18.93 -41.00 13.87
N LEU A 226 -18.26 -41.21 12.71
CA LEU A 226 -18.01 -42.52 12.16
C LEU A 226 -17.11 -43.36 13.08
N TRP A 227 -16.02 -42.75 13.57
CA TRP A 227 -15.08 -43.43 14.49
C TRP A 227 -15.75 -43.80 15.83
N LEU A 228 -16.58 -42.92 16.42
CA LEU A 228 -17.35 -43.24 17.61
C LEU A 228 -18.39 -44.37 17.36
N ARG A 229 -18.98 -44.38 16.16
CA ARG A 229 -19.95 -45.43 15.81
C ARG A 229 -19.30 -46.84 15.81
N GLU A 230 -18.04 -46.95 15.40
CA GLU A 230 -17.29 -48.19 15.48
C GLU A 230 -17.01 -48.61 16.94
N ARG A 231 -16.87 -47.62 17.85
CA ARG A 231 -16.56 -47.88 19.28
C ARG A 231 -17.77 -47.76 20.22
N VAL A 232 -18.99 -47.72 19.69
CA VAL A 232 -20.24 -47.67 20.51
C VAL A 232 -20.33 -48.83 21.49
N TYR A 233 -19.88 -50.00 21.10
CA TYR A 233 -19.81 -51.20 21.94
C TYR A 233 -18.90 -51.01 23.16
N GLU A 234 -17.72 -50.46 22.99
CA GLU A 234 -16.77 -50.14 24.07
C GLU A 234 -17.40 -49.16 25.07
N VAL A 235 -18.04 -48.09 24.53
CA VAL A 235 -18.74 -47.08 25.34
C VAL A 235 -19.86 -47.74 26.14
N GLY A 236 -20.61 -48.67 25.53
CA GLY A 236 -21.70 -49.43 26.21
C GLY A 236 -21.16 -50.28 27.35
N ILE A 237 -20.05 -51.00 27.19
CA ILE A 237 -19.39 -51.81 28.22
C ILE A 237 -18.92 -50.90 29.37
N LEU A 238 -18.25 -49.78 29.07
CA LEU A 238 -17.76 -48.84 30.07
C LEU A 238 -18.90 -48.23 30.92
N LEU A 239 -20.02 -47.95 30.28
CA LEU A 239 -21.26 -47.50 31.00
C LEU A 239 -21.82 -48.62 31.87
N ALA A 240 -21.86 -49.85 31.39
CA ALA A 240 -22.33 -51.02 32.15
C ALA A 240 -21.45 -51.35 33.38
N LEU A 241 -20.13 -51.06 33.26
CA LEU A 241 -19.17 -51.16 34.37
C LEU A 241 -19.29 -49.95 35.36
N GLY A 242 -20.22 -49.05 35.14
CA GLY A 242 -20.47 -47.91 36.03
C GLY A 242 -19.55 -46.71 35.84
N LYS A 243 -18.75 -46.64 34.75
CA LYS A 243 -17.97 -45.44 34.46
C LYS A 243 -18.89 -44.27 34.10
N GLY A 244 -18.63 -43.11 34.70
CA GLY A 244 -19.40 -41.90 34.45
C GLY A 244 -19.22 -41.39 33.01
N LYS A 245 -20.26 -40.78 32.44
CA LYS A 245 -20.25 -40.20 31.08
C LYS A 245 -19.11 -39.24 30.84
N ILE A 246 -18.76 -38.42 31.84
CA ILE A 246 -17.66 -37.45 31.78
C ILE A 246 -16.29 -38.15 31.68
N ALA A 247 -16.12 -39.26 32.42
CA ALA A 247 -14.87 -40.04 32.38
C ALA A 247 -14.64 -40.66 30.98
N ILE A 248 -15.69 -41.12 30.35
CA ILE A 248 -15.66 -41.68 28.99
C ILE A 248 -15.35 -40.55 27.99
N PHE A 249 -16.00 -39.41 28.10
CA PHE A 249 -15.73 -38.24 27.27
C PHE A 249 -14.28 -37.78 27.39
N SER A 250 -13.75 -37.64 28.62
CA SER A 250 -12.36 -37.22 28.84
C SER A 250 -11.34 -38.22 28.26
N GLN A 251 -11.64 -39.49 28.27
CA GLN A 251 -10.80 -40.53 27.65
C GLN A 251 -10.71 -40.34 26.14
N PHE A 252 -11.82 -40.09 25.46
CA PHE A 252 -11.83 -39.81 24.01
C PHE A 252 -11.18 -38.47 23.65
N CYS A 253 -11.39 -37.42 24.44
CA CYS A 253 -10.66 -36.17 24.25
C CYS A 253 -9.16 -36.37 24.38
N LEU A 254 -8.69 -37.14 25.37
CA LEU A 254 -7.28 -37.44 25.55
C LEU A 254 -6.71 -38.22 24.37
N GLU A 255 -7.45 -39.16 23.81
CA GLU A 255 -7.04 -39.93 22.64
C GLU A 255 -6.87 -39.02 21.41
N VAL A 256 -7.84 -38.12 21.15
CA VAL A 256 -7.75 -37.11 20.06
C VAL A 256 -6.57 -36.18 20.26
N ILE A 257 -6.29 -35.74 21.48
CA ILE A 257 -5.13 -34.91 21.83
C ILE A 257 -3.83 -35.67 21.54
N LEU A 258 -3.71 -36.91 21.93
CA LEU A 258 -2.52 -37.71 21.68
C LEU A 258 -2.27 -37.95 20.19
N VAL A 259 -3.30 -38.22 19.41
CA VAL A 259 -3.19 -38.34 17.95
C VAL A 259 -2.78 -37.01 17.33
N SER A 260 -3.35 -35.88 17.78
CA SER A 260 -2.99 -34.56 17.26
C SER A 260 -1.55 -34.18 17.59
N LEU A 261 -0.99 -34.61 18.73
CA LEU A 261 0.42 -34.42 19.09
C LEU A 261 1.38 -35.10 18.11
N VAL A 262 1.01 -36.28 17.61
CA VAL A 262 1.80 -36.95 16.59
C VAL A 262 1.73 -36.23 15.24
N ALA A 263 0.57 -35.65 14.91
CA ALA A 263 0.35 -34.95 13.66
C ALA A 263 1.00 -33.54 13.62
N ILE A 264 1.37 -32.96 14.75
CA ILE A 264 1.89 -31.57 14.85
C ILE A 264 3.18 -31.37 14.05
N LEU A 265 4.11 -32.33 14.11
CA LEU A 265 5.40 -32.24 13.43
C LEU A 265 5.27 -32.22 11.90
N PRO A 266 4.58 -33.17 11.26
CA PRO A 266 4.41 -33.15 9.81
C PRO A 266 3.56 -31.92 9.37
N ALA A 267 2.56 -31.50 10.16
CA ALA A 267 1.76 -30.31 9.87
C ALA A 267 2.60 -29.02 9.88
N PHE A 268 3.50 -28.87 10.85
CA PHE A 268 4.41 -27.71 10.93
C PHE A 268 5.38 -27.66 9.73
N VAL A 269 5.96 -28.79 9.36
CA VAL A 269 6.88 -28.87 8.22
C VAL A 269 6.15 -28.57 6.91
N ALA A 270 4.97 -29.16 6.68
CA ALA A 270 4.17 -28.90 5.50
C ALA A 270 3.69 -27.44 5.43
N GLY A 271 3.23 -26.88 6.55
CA GLY A 271 2.78 -25.49 6.63
C GLY A 271 3.90 -24.52 6.28
N ASN A 272 5.09 -24.69 6.84
CA ASN A 272 6.24 -23.84 6.51
C ASN A 272 6.67 -23.99 5.05
N ALA A 273 6.64 -25.20 4.49
CA ALA A 273 6.98 -25.42 3.09
C ALA A 273 6.00 -24.71 2.14
N ILE A 274 4.70 -24.82 2.41
CA ILE A 274 3.65 -24.14 1.63
C ILE A 274 3.78 -22.61 1.75
N THR A 275 3.96 -22.10 2.95
CA THR A 275 4.13 -20.66 3.20
C THR A 275 5.36 -20.13 2.46
N SER A 276 6.49 -20.82 2.55
CA SER A 276 7.72 -20.45 1.84
C SER A 276 7.57 -20.47 0.33
N TYR A 277 6.84 -21.45 -0.21
CA TYR A 277 6.54 -21.54 -1.64
C TYR A 277 5.67 -20.38 -2.12
N LEU A 278 4.58 -20.08 -1.40
CA LEU A 278 3.67 -18.98 -1.72
C LEU A 278 4.39 -17.63 -1.66
N LEU A 279 5.20 -17.39 -0.62
CA LEU A 279 5.98 -16.17 -0.48
C LEU A 279 6.96 -15.99 -1.64
N LYS A 280 7.69 -17.04 -2.03
CA LYS A 280 8.59 -16.99 -3.19
C LYS A 280 7.86 -16.66 -4.48
N THR A 281 6.67 -17.22 -4.69
CA THR A 281 5.87 -16.98 -5.89
C THR A 281 5.34 -15.54 -5.94
N VAL A 282 4.87 -15.01 -4.81
CA VAL A 282 4.38 -13.62 -4.71
C VAL A 282 5.53 -12.61 -4.87
N LEU A 283 6.70 -12.90 -4.27
CA LEU A 283 7.88 -12.02 -4.37
C LEU A 283 8.52 -12.02 -5.75
N ALA A 284 8.44 -13.12 -6.49
CA ALA A 284 8.95 -13.19 -7.86
C ALA A 284 8.18 -12.25 -8.81
N SER A 285 7.00 -11.78 -8.41
CA SER A 285 6.14 -10.90 -9.22
C SER A 285 6.29 -9.41 -8.88
N GLY A 286 7.12 -9.02 -7.91
CA GLY A 286 7.22 -7.64 -7.41
C GLY A 286 8.66 -7.18 -7.15
N ASP A 287 8.97 -5.99 -7.66
CA ASP A 287 10.28 -5.32 -7.59
C ASP A 287 10.42 -4.54 -6.26
N GLN A 288 10.38 -5.22 -5.09
CA GLN A 288 10.35 -4.49 -3.81
C GLN A 288 11.29 -5.09 -2.76
N ALA A 289 12.51 -4.55 -2.68
CA ALA A 289 13.50 -4.85 -1.64
C ALA A 289 12.96 -4.61 -0.20
N ALA A 290 12.07 -3.64 -0.01
CA ALA A 290 11.45 -3.33 1.29
C ALA A 290 10.47 -4.42 1.78
N LEU A 291 9.80 -5.11 0.85
CA LEU A 291 8.93 -6.25 1.16
C LEU A 291 9.75 -7.46 1.61
N GLN A 292 10.95 -7.66 1.06
CA GLN A 292 11.83 -8.77 1.44
C GLN A 292 12.23 -8.72 2.92
N ASP A 293 12.53 -7.53 3.45
CA ASP A 293 12.96 -7.37 4.85
C ASP A 293 11.79 -7.59 5.84
N THR A 294 10.60 -7.14 5.48
CA THR A 294 9.38 -7.33 6.29
C THR A 294 8.94 -8.80 6.30
N LEU A 295 9.08 -9.48 5.17
CA LEU A 295 8.73 -10.89 5.03
C LEU A 295 9.80 -11.81 5.66
N ALA A 296 11.08 -11.44 5.62
CA ALA A 296 12.13 -12.14 6.34
C ALA A 296 11.93 -12.10 7.87
N LYS A 297 11.38 -10.98 8.39
CA LYS A 297 10.97 -10.88 9.79
C LYS A 297 9.74 -11.73 10.11
N ALA A 298 8.78 -11.80 9.20
CA ALA A 298 7.57 -12.62 9.36
C ALA A 298 7.83 -14.14 9.26
N THR A 299 8.88 -14.55 8.56
CA THR A 299 9.30 -15.95 8.41
C THR A 299 10.35 -16.40 9.43
N ASN A 300 10.67 -15.58 10.42
CA ASN A 300 11.53 -16.01 11.53
C ASN A 300 10.93 -17.24 12.24
N LEU A 301 11.78 -18.23 12.53
CA LEU A 301 11.38 -19.49 13.15
C LEU A 301 10.61 -19.27 14.47
N SER A 302 10.98 -18.25 15.25
CA SER A 302 10.31 -17.90 16.51
C SER A 302 8.88 -17.39 16.31
N THR A 303 8.66 -16.48 15.35
CA THR A 303 7.33 -15.97 15.01
C THR A 303 6.45 -17.06 14.40
N SER A 304 7.04 -17.88 13.56
CA SER A 304 6.35 -19.01 12.93
C SER A 304 5.92 -20.07 13.96
N LEU A 305 6.77 -20.38 14.96
CA LEU A 305 6.44 -21.29 16.06
C LEU A 305 5.31 -20.75 16.95
N LEU A 306 5.32 -19.45 17.24
CA LEU A 306 4.34 -18.83 18.11
C LEU A 306 2.96 -18.80 17.45
N SER A 307 2.87 -18.38 16.20
CA SER A 307 1.62 -18.37 15.41
C SER A 307 1.09 -19.79 15.16
N PHE A 308 1.99 -20.76 14.98
CA PHE A 308 1.62 -22.16 14.85
C PHE A 308 1.08 -22.73 16.15
N GLY A 309 1.69 -22.35 17.29
CA GLY A 309 1.23 -22.72 18.62
C GLY A 309 -0.18 -22.20 18.93
N GLU A 310 -0.45 -20.93 18.62
CA GLU A 310 -1.80 -20.34 18.76
C GLU A 310 -2.82 -21.08 17.89
N SER A 311 -2.48 -21.35 16.63
CA SER A 311 -3.34 -22.10 15.71
C SER A 311 -3.60 -23.52 16.18
N TYR A 312 -2.60 -24.17 16.78
CA TYR A 312 -2.73 -25.52 17.32
C TYR A 312 -3.66 -25.57 18.55
N VAL A 313 -3.52 -24.63 19.48
CA VAL A 313 -4.43 -24.50 20.64
C VAL A 313 -5.88 -24.32 20.17
N PHE A 314 -6.07 -23.48 19.17
CA PHE A 314 -7.38 -23.26 18.57
C PHE A 314 -7.95 -24.53 17.93
N LEU A 315 -7.13 -25.29 17.20
CA LEU A 315 -7.52 -26.57 16.62
C LEU A 315 -7.88 -27.62 17.69
N LEU A 316 -7.15 -27.66 18.82
CA LEU A 316 -7.50 -28.51 19.94
C LEU A 316 -8.85 -28.19 20.54
N VAL A 317 -9.17 -26.90 20.73
CA VAL A 317 -10.47 -26.46 21.23
C VAL A 317 -11.60 -26.90 20.29
N ILE A 318 -11.41 -26.72 18.98
CA ILE A 318 -12.38 -27.14 17.96
C ILE A 318 -12.56 -28.66 17.99
N SER A 319 -11.48 -29.42 18.09
CA SER A 319 -11.53 -30.89 18.14
C SER A 319 -12.27 -31.37 19.39
N CYS A 320 -12.00 -30.80 20.56
CA CYS A 320 -12.73 -31.11 21.79
C CYS A 320 -14.23 -30.77 21.71
N LEU A 321 -14.56 -29.61 21.10
CA LEU A 321 -15.95 -29.24 20.84
C LEU A 321 -16.64 -30.24 19.90
N SER A 322 -15.95 -30.68 18.85
CA SER A 322 -16.48 -31.67 17.90
C SER A 322 -16.76 -33.01 18.59
N VAL A 323 -15.84 -33.46 19.44
CA VAL A 323 -16.05 -34.66 20.29
C VAL A 323 -17.26 -34.44 21.20
N ALA A 324 -17.38 -33.30 21.86
CA ALA A 324 -18.51 -33.00 22.74
C ALA A 324 -19.85 -33.03 22.00
N LEU A 325 -19.93 -32.48 20.81
CA LEU A 325 -21.11 -32.54 19.95
C LEU A 325 -21.48 -33.99 19.61
N CYS A 326 -20.52 -34.80 19.21
CA CYS A 326 -20.74 -36.21 18.92
C CYS A 326 -21.26 -36.96 20.16
N PHE A 327 -20.68 -36.69 21.33
CA PHE A 327 -21.13 -37.32 22.59
C PHE A 327 -22.51 -36.87 23.01
N ILE A 328 -22.89 -35.61 22.81
CA ILE A 328 -24.24 -35.13 23.08
C ILE A 328 -25.27 -35.91 22.24
N PHE A 329 -24.99 -36.14 20.97
CA PHE A 329 -25.85 -36.93 20.10
C PHE A 329 -25.91 -38.42 20.54
N LEU A 330 -24.77 -38.99 20.91
CA LEU A 330 -24.69 -40.38 21.35
C LEU A 330 -25.44 -40.62 22.67
N PHE A 331 -25.22 -39.74 23.67
CA PHE A 331 -25.84 -39.90 25.02
C PHE A 331 -27.32 -39.46 25.10
N ARG A 332 -27.88 -38.91 24.02
CA ARG A 332 -29.35 -38.75 23.88
C ARG A 332 -30.05 -40.07 23.70
N LYS A 333 -29.39 -41.14 23.22
CA LYS A 333 -29.93 -42.47 23.15
C LYS A 333 -29.75 -43.18 24.48
N SER A 334 -30.75 -43.98 24.90
CA SER A 334 -30.64 -44.78 26.12
C SER A 334 -29.61 -45.90 25.95
N PRO A 335 -28.89 -46.33 27.01
CA PRO A 335 -27.96 -47.43 26.93
C PRO A 335 -28.57 -48.73 26.32
N LYS A 336 -29.84 -48.94 26.51
CA LYS A 336 -30.62 -50.08 25.97
C LYS A 336 -30.78 -49.95 24.45
N GLU A 337 -31.04 -48.78 23.93
CA GLU A 337 -31.14 -48.49 22.49
C GLU A 337 -29.78 -48.57 21.81
N ILE A 338 -28.71 -48.17 22.50
CA ILE A 338 -27.33 -48.27 22.01
C ILE A 338 -26.96 -49.75 21.81
N LEU A 339 -27.27 -50.59 22.78
CA LEU A 339 -26.97 -52.04 22.71
C LEU A 339 -27.86 -52.81 21.72
N SER A 340 -29.17 -52.40 21.61
CA SER A 340 -30.12 -53.05 20.69
C SER A 340 -29.98 -52.64 19.23
N SER A 341 -29.32 -51.55 18.93
CA SER A 341 -29.03 -51.12 17.51
C SER A 341 -27.92 -51.90 16.85
N ILE A 342 -27.33 -52.89 17.55
CA ILE A 342 -26.16 -53.64 17.09
C ILE A 342 -26.56 -55.13 16.80
N SER A 343 -27.77 -55.54 17.18
CA SER A 343 -28.32 -56.81 16.76
C SER A 343 -29.26 -56.59 15.56
#